data_1ec09116dd859aee8013896fc6dc8867
#
_entry.id   1ec09116dd859aee8013896fc6dc8867
#
_cell.length_a   1.000
_cell.length_b   1.000
_cell.length_c   1.000
_cell.angle_alpha   90.00
_cell.angle_beta   90.00
_cell.angle_gamma   90.00
#
_symmetry.space_group_name_H-M   'P 1'
#
loop_
_entity.id
_entity.type
_entity.pdbx_description
1 polymer ?
#
loop_
_entity_poly.entity_id
_entity_poly.type
_entity_poly.pdbx_seq_one_letter_code
_entity_poly.pdbx_strand_id
1 'polypeptide(L)'
;MPRRSGLASGLVLGAALDAVLADPRRGHPVAVFGAAAARAEHRFWAASRARGALFTLACAGPVAAAGWAGQRLAGRRALPGAALAAAATWTVLGGSSLAAEAAGISRALAAGDLDDARRRLPALCGRDPAGLTAAELARAAVESVAENTSDAVVAPLLWGAAAGVGGLLGYRAVNTLDAMVGHHSVRYERFGWAAARLDDVANVAPARVTAVLAVALAPVAGGNGRAALRAVRRDGGAHPSPNAGRCEAAFAGALGVSLGGTNVYRGRAERRGALGDGPPPGPADLDRAIRLSRLIAFAATILCAAAAYLLSGRGSARGTRHSRPAPPARVRNASARARRRTGSAVAA
;
A
#
# COMPACT_ATOMS: atom_id res chain seq x y z
N MET A 1 0.35 -11.86 -24.56
CA MET A 1 0.44 -10.41 -24.34
C MET A 1 -0.76 -9.76 -23.59
N PRO A 2 -2.02 -10.20 -23.67
CA PRO A 2 -3.17 -9.47 -23.10
C PRO A 2 -3.25 -9.39 -21.56
N ARG A 3 -2.63 -10.31 -20.80
CA ARG A 3 -2.58 -10.24 -19.31
C ARG A 3 -1.74 -9.07 -18.78
N ARG A 4 -0.74 -8.61 -19.55
CA ARG A 4 0.21 -7.57 -19.13
C ARG A 4 -0.39 -6.18 -19.12
N SER A 5 -1.28 -5.91 -20.07
CA SER A 5 -1.88 -4.58 -20.21
C SER A 5 -3.03 -4.33 -19.22
N GLY A 6 -3.81 -5.36 -18.85
CA GLY A 6 -5.01 -5.18 -18.04
C GLY A 6 -4.74 -4.69 -16.62
N LEU A 7 -3.81 -5.34 -15.87
CA LEU A 7 -3.50 -4.90 -14.51
C LEU A 7 -2.81 -3.53 -14.48
N ALA A 8 -1.80 -3.33 -15.34
CA ALA A 8 -1.08 -2.07 -15.42
C ALA A 8 -2.01 -0.90 -15.79
N SER A 9 -2.83 -1.08 -16.83
CA SER A 9 -3.84 -0.09 -17.24
C SER A 9 -4.86 0.17 -16.14
N GLY A 10 -5.29 -0.88 -15.43
CA GLY A 10 -6.24 -0.79 -14.33
C GLY A 10 -5.70 0.03 -13.14
N LEU A 11 -4.42 -0.15 -12.78
CA LEU A 11 -3.78 0.67 -11.73
C LEU A 11 -3.78 2.15 -12.12
N VAL A 12 -3.42 2.48 -13.37
CA VAL A 12 -3.42 3.87 -13.87
C VAL A 12 -4.83 4.44 -13.91
N LEU A 13 -5.78 3.71 -14.48
CA LEU A 13 -7.17 4.15 -14.59
C LEU A 13 -7.81 4.34 -13.20
N GLY A 14 -7.57 3.42 -12.26
CA GLY A 14 -8.10 3.53 -10.91
C GLY A 14 -7.51 4.71 -10.14
N ALA A 15 -6.21 4.99 -10.30
CA ALA A 15 -5.59 6.20 -9.74
C ALA A 15 -6.13 7.49 -10.38
N ALA A 16 -6.40 7.48 -11.69
CA ALA A 16 -7.04 8.60 -12.36
C ALA A 16 -8.49 8.81 -11.88
N LEU A 17 -9.23 7.71 -11.64
CA LEU A 17 -10.58 7.79 -11.06
C LEU A 17 -10.56 8.36 -9.64
N ASP A 18 -9.61 7.95 -8.77
CA ASP A 18 -9.41 8.56 -7.45
C ASP A 18 -9.15 10.07 -7.58
N ALA A 19 -8.27 10.47 -8.50
CA ALA A 19 -7.93 11.89 -8.71
C ALA A 19 -9.10 12.75 -9.17
N VAL A 20 -10.06 12.19 -9.93
CA VAL A 20 -11.16 12.95 -10.54
C VAL A 20 -12.46 12.83 -9.73
N LEU A 21 -12.79 11.62 -9.27
CA LEU A 21 -14.08 11.35 -8.62
C LEU A 21 -13.99 11.44 -7.09
N ALA A 22 -12.78 11.33 -6.52
CA ALA A 22 -12.56 11.15 -5.09
C ALA A 22 -13.37 9.99 -4.49
N ASP A 23 -13.48 9.92 -3.17
CA ASP A 23 -14.25 8.88 -2.49
C ASP A 23 -15.74 9.20 -2.46
N PRO A 24 -16.63 8.20 -2.70
CA PRO A 24 -18.05 8.40 -2.55
C PRO A 24 -18.39 8.68 -1.08
N ARG A 25 -19.15 9.74 -0.84
CA ARG A 25 -19.55 10.18 0.51
C ARG A 25 -20.40 9.16 1.28
N ARG A 26 -21.07 8.24 0.58
CA ARG A 26 -21.92 7.20 1.17
C ARG A 26 -21.65 5.87 0.49
N GLY A 27 -21.67 4.78 1.28
CA GLY A 27 -21.53 3.42 0.73
C GLY A 27 -20.13 3.09 0.24
N HIS A 28 -19.09 3.81 0.69
CA HIS A 28 -17.71 3.50 0.31
C HIS A 28 -17.35 2.05 0.72
N PRO A 29 -16.82 1.21 -0.20
CA PRO A 29 -16.59 -0.21 0.08
C PRO A 29 -15.69 -0.47 1.28
N VAL A 30 -14.66 0.37 1.52
CA VAL A 30 -13.80 0.25 2.72
C VAL A 30 -14.58 0.53 4.00
N ALA A 31 -15.50 1.51 3.99
CA ALA A 31 -16.36 1.78 5.15
C ALA A 31 -17.36 0.63 5.40
N VAL A 32 -17.91 0.03 4.33
CA VAL A 32 -18.77 -1.16 4.43
C VAL A 32 -17.98 -2.33 5.01
N PHE A 33 -16.75 -2.56 4.55
CA PHE A 33 -15.85 -3.56 5.12
C PHE A 33 -15.57 -3.27 6.60
N GLY A 34 -15.23 -2.04 6.98
CA GLY A 34 -15.03 -1.66 8.37
C GLY A 34 -16.24 -1.92 9.25
N ALA A 35 -17.45 -1.60 8.77
CA ALA A 35 -18.70 -1.89 9.49
C ALA A 35 -18.95 -3.41 9.64
N ALA A 36 -18.63 -4.21 8.63
CA ALA A 36 -18.71 -5.67 8.71
C ALA A 36 -17.68 -6.24 9.70
N ALA A 37 -16.45 -5.73 9.65
CA ALA A 37 -15.40 -6.12 10.59
C ALA A 37 -15.74 -5.74 12.04
N ALA A 38 -16.34 -4.57 12.28
CA ALA A 38 -16.82 -4.19 13.62
C ALA A 38 -17.88 -5.16 14.16
N ARG A 39 -18.82 -5.62 13.31
CA ARG A 39 -19.78 -6.65 13.70
C ARG A 39 -19.11 -7.99 14.00
N ALA A 40 -18.14 -8.38 13.17
CA ALA A 40 -17.36 -9.60 13.37
C ALA A 40 -16.53 -9.53 14.66
N GLU A 41 -15.96 -8.37 15.02
CA GLU A 41 -15.23 -8.17 16.26
C GLU A 41 -16.02 -8.64 17.48
N HIS A 42 -17.29 -8.28 17.60
CA HIS A 42 -18.14 -8.69 18.72
C HIS A 42 -18.20 -10.21 18.90
N ARG A 43 -18.06 -10.97 17.82
CA ARG A 43 -18.12 -12.44 17.84
C ARG A 43 -16.75 -13.08 18.11
N PHE A 44 -15.70 -12.45 17.64
CA PHE A 44 -14.32 -12.97 17.75
C PHE A 44 -13.59 -12.47 18.98
N TRP A 45 -14.02 -11.33 19.53
CA TRP A 45 -13.27 -10.64 20.56
C TRP A 45 -13.01 -11.53 21.79
N ALA A 46 -11.76 -11.61 22.17
CA ALA A 46 -11.26 -12.10 23.45
C ALA A 46 -9.87 -11.49 23.65
N ALA A 47 -9.41 -11.40 24.91
CA ALA A 47 -8.04 -10.94 25.23
C ALA A 47 -6.98 -11.99 24.85
N SER A 48 -6.94 -12.38 23.56
CA SER A 48 -6.14 -13.48 23.04
C SER A 48 -5.58 -13.15 21.65
N ARG A 49 -4.27 -13.37 21.47
CA ARG A 49 -3.59 -13.22 20.16
C ARG A 49 -4.13 -14.19 19.12
N ALA A 50 -4.45 -15.42 19.50
CA ALA A 50 -4.98 -16.43 18.57
C ALA A 50 -6.37 -16.03 18.04
N ARG A 51 -7.25 -15.52 18.90
CA ARG A 51 -8.57 -15.01 18.49
C ARG A 51 -8.44 -13.80 17.58
N GLY A 52 -7.50 -12.89 17.87
CA GLY A 52 -7.20 -11.75 17.01
C GLY A 52 -6.63 -12.16 15.66
N ALA A 53 -5.75 -13.14 15.60
CA ALA A 53 -5.22 -13.68 14.35
C ALA A 53 -6.34 -14.33 13.51
N LEU A 54 -7.21 -15.12 14.15
CA LEU A 54 -8.38 -15.71 13.49
C LEU A 54 -9.32 -14.63 12.95
N PHE A 55 -9.59 -13.59 13.72
CA PHE A 55 -10.39 -12.42 13.29
C PHE A 55 -9.77 -11.75 12.06
N THR A 56 -8.46 -11.44 12.12
CA THR A 56 -7.74 -10.79 11.02
C THR A 56 -7.80 -11.63 9.74
N LEU A 57 -7.55 -12.94 9.86
CA LEU A 57 -7.61 -13.86 8.74
C LEU A 57 -9.04 -14.03 8.19
N ALA A 58 -10.05 -14.13 9.06
CA ALA A 58 -11.44 -14.29 8.67
C ALA A 58 -12.01 -13.04 7.98
N CYS A 59 -11.50 -11.85 8.31
CA CYS A 59 -11.93 -10.60 7.67
C CYS A 59 -11.13 -10.32 6.38
N ALA A 60 -9.80 -10.32 6.44
CA ALA A 60 -8.97 -9.94 5.30
C ALA A 60 -8.81 -11.05 4.26
N GLY A 61 -8.80 -12.32 4.68
CA GLY A 61 -8.62 -13.48 3.80
C GLY A 61 -9.65 -13.57 2.67
N PRO A 62 -10.97 -13.54 2.96
CA PRO A 62 -12.01 -13.58 1.93
C PRO A 62 -11.92 -12.41 0.95
N VAL A 63 -11.55 -11.21 1.40
CA VAL A 63 -11.39 -10.01 0.56
C VAL A 63 -10.25 -10.21 -0.44
N ALA A 64 -9.10 -10.68 0.03
CA ALA A 64 -7.97 -11.01 -0.85
C ALA A 64 -8.32 -12.15 -1.83
N ALA A 65 -8.97 -13.21 -1.33
CA ALA A 65 -9.39 -14.35 -2.14
C ALA A 65 -10.39 -13.94 -3.23
N ALA A 66 -11.36 -13.08 -2.91
CA ALA A 66 -12.31 -12.54 -3.88
C ALA A 66 -11.60 -11.73 -4.99
N GLY A 67 -10.59 -10.93 -4.62
CA GLY A 67 -9.77 -10.20 -5.58
C GLY A 67 -9.03 -11.14 -6.54
N TRP A 68 -8.39 -12.20 -6.03
CA TRP A 68 -7.71 -13.20 -6.87
C TRP A 68 -8.69 -14.03 -7.70
N ALA A 69 -9.85 -14.38 -7.15
CA ALA A 69 -10.90 -15.10 -7.87
C ALA A 69 -11.43 -14.24 -9.04
N GLY A 70 -11.78 -12.98 -8.78
CA GLY A 70 -12.21 -12.03 -9.82
C GLY A 70 -11.17 -11.87 -10.91
N GLN A 71 -9.88 -11.75 -10.55
CA GLN A 71 -8.78 -11.65 -11.51
C GLN A 71 -8.62 -12.95 -12.34
N ARG A 72 -8.86 -14.12 -11.75
CA ARG A 72 -8.85 -15.40 -12.48
C ARG A 72 -10.04 -15.51 -13.43
N LEU A 73 -11.24 -15.10 -13.00
CA LEU A 73 -12.46 -15.09 -13.82
C LEU A 73 -12.38 -14.11 -15.00
N ALA A 74 -11.80 -12.93 -14.78
CA ALA A 74 -11.49 -12.00 -15.87
C ALA A 74 -10.53 -12.63 -16.91
N GLY A 75 -9.77 -13.63 -16.48
CA GLY A 75 -8.92 -14.47 -17.34
C GLY A 75 -7.83 -13.66 -18.02
N ARG A 76 -7.64 -13.94 -19.34
CA ARG A 76 -6.67 -13.24 -20.19
C ARG A 76 -7.26 -12.06 -20.96
N ARG A 77 -8.51 -11.74 -20.75
CA ARG A 77 -9.21 -10.64 -21.44
C ARG A 77 -8.70 -9.31 -20.87
N ALA A 78 -8.19 -8.45 -21.75
CA ALA A 78 -7.54 -7.19 -21.32
C ALA A 78 -8.56 -6.22 -20.70
N LEU A 79 -9.72 -6.03 -21.33
CA LEU A 79 -10.73 -5.07 -20.87
C LEU A 79 -11.38 -5.46 -19.52
N PRO A 80 -11.92 -6.69 -19.31
CA PRO A 80 -12.44 -7.06 -18.00
C PRO A 80 -11.40 -7.04 -16.90
N GLY A 81 -10.15 -7.43 -17.20
CA GLY A 81 -9.05 -7.37 -16.25
C GLY A 81 -8.67 -5.93 -15.87
N ALA A 82 -8.65 -5.01 -16.82
CA ALA A 82 -8.40 -3.60 -16.59
C ALA A 82 -9.54 -2.94 -15.80
N ALA A 83 -10.79 -3.23 -16.15
CA ALA A 83 -11.95 -2.69 -15.44
C ALA A 83 -12.00 -3.14 -13.98
N LEU A 84 -11.77 -4.45 -13.72
CA LEU A 84 -11.70 -4.98 -12.37
C LEU A 84 -10.56 -4.32 -11.56
N ALA A 85 -9.36 -4.25 -12.15
CA ALA A 85 -8.22 -3.63 -11.47
C ALA A 85 -8.45 -2.12 -11.25
N ALA A 86 -9.07 -1.40 -12.20
CA ALA A 86 -9.40 0.02 -12.05
C ALA A 86 -10.42 0.25 -10.93
N ALA A 87 -11.50 -0.53 -10.91
CA ALA A 87 -12.51 -0.44 -9.86
C ALA A 87 -11.91 -0.75 -8.47
N ALA A 88 -11.12 -1.82 -8.36
CA ALA A 88 -10.45 -2.19 -7.12
C ALA A 88 -9.44 -1.10 -6.68
N THR A 89 -8.65 -0.55 -7.60
CA THR A 89 -7.68 0.51 -7.30
C THR A 89 -8.39 1.77 -6.81
N TRP A 90 -9.41 2.23 -7.52
CA TRP A 90 -10.21 3.38 -7.09
C TRP A 90 -10.83 3.19 -5.71
N THR A 91 -11.37 1.98 -5.44
CA THR A 91 -11.99 1.64 -4.15
C THR A 91 -11.03 1.72 -2.96
N VAL A 92 -9.73 1.46 -3.16
CA VAL A 92 -8.79 1.36 -2.03
C VAL A 92 -7.86 2.57 -1.89
N LEU A 93 -7.69 3.36 -2.96
CA LEU A 93 -6.93 4.59 -2.86
C LEU A 93 -7.74 5.63 -2.07
N GLY A 94 -7.03 6.51 -1.38
CA GLY A 94 -7.61 7.61 -0.60
C GLY A 94 -6.79 8.89 -0.78
N GLY A 95 -6.03 9.00 -1.88
CA GLY A 95 -5.12 10.12 -2.11
C GLY A 95 -5.85 11.45 -2.28
N SER A 96 -6.96 11.44 -2.98
CA SER A 96 -7.77 12.64 -3.22
C SER A 96 -8.49 13.12 -1.96
N SER A 97 -9.08 12.22 -1.20
CA SER A 97 -9.74 12.54 0.05
C SER A 97 -8.75 13.03 1.11
N LEU A 98 -7.57 12.39 1.22
CA LEU A 98 -6.46 12.85 2.06
C LEU A 98 -6.07 14.29 1.75
N ALA A 99 -5.86 14.60 0.46
CA ALA A 99 -5.47 15.93 0.00
C ALA A 99 -6.59 16.97 0.25
N ALA A 100 -7.85 16.60 0.07
CA ALA A 100 -9.00 17.47 0.26
C ALA A 100 -9.19 17.85 1.74
N GLU A 101 -9.10 16.87 2.65
CA GLU A 101 -9.22 17.12 4.09
C GLU A 101 -8.04 17.94 4.62
N ALA A 102 -6.81 17.61 4.22
CA ALA A 102 -5.62 18.39 4.56
C ALA A 102 -5.71 19.84 4.05
N ALA A 103 -6.17 20.05 2.82
CA ALA A 103 -6.40 21.39 2.26
C ALA A 103 -7.51 22.14 3.00
N GLY A 104 -8.52 21.45 3.53
CA GLY A 104 -9.54 22.04 4.40
C GLY A 104 -8.94 22.60 5.68
N ILE A 105 -8.05 21.83 6.32
CA ILE A 105 -7.32 22.26 7.51
C ILE A 105 -6.38 23.43 7.19
N SER A 106 -5.63 23.37 6.08
CA SER A 106 -4.74 24.47 5.67
C SER A 106 -5.51 25.78 5.53
N ARG A 107 -6.67 25.76 4.85
CA ARG A 107 -7.52 26.96 4.69
C ARG A 107 -8.06 27.49 6.03
N ALA A 108 -8.52 26.60 6.91
CA ALA A 108 -9.02 27.00 8.23
C ALA A 108 -7.92 27.66 9.05
N LEU A 109 -6.71 27.08 9.06
CA LEU A 109 -5.55 27.67 9.77
C LEU A 109 -5.12 29.01 9.18
N ALA A 110 -5.11 29.13 7.84
CA ALA A 110 -4.78 30.39 7.15
C ALA A 110 -5.79 31.50 7.45
N ALA A 111 -7.06 31.16 7.68
CA ALA A 111 -8.13 32.06 8.07
C ALA A 111 -8.16 32.36 9.59
N GLY A 112 -7.30 31.71 10.40
CA GLY A 112 -7.33 31.82 11.87
C GLY A 112 -8.49 31.06 12.53
N ASP A 113 -9.26 30.26 11.80
CA ASP A 113 -10.38 29.46 12.31
C ASP A 113 -9.87 28.12 12.89
N LEU A 114 -9.38 28.20 14.14
CA LEU A 114 -8.87 27.02 14.84
C LEU A 114 -9.96 26.01 15.14
N ASP A 115 -11.19 26.43 15.29
CA ASP A 115 -12.31 25.54 15.61
C ASP A 115 -12.71 24.70 14.37
N ASP A 116 -12.70 25.28 13.17
CA ASP A 116 -12.88 24.49 11.94
C ASP A 116 -11.71 23.52 11.72
N ALA A 117 -10.48 23.97 11.94
CA ALA A 117 -9.31 23.09 11.83
C ALA A 117 -9.38 21.91 12.83
N ARG A 118 -9.82 22.14 14.07
CA ARG A 118 -10.02 21.08 15.08
C ARG A 118 -11.14 20.13 14.69
N ARG A 119 -12.26 20.61 14.15
CA ARG A 119 -13.36 19.76 13.67
C ARG A 119 -12.95 18.84 12.54
N ARG A 120 -12.01 19.27 11.67
CA ARG A 120 -11.54 18.49 10.50
C ARG A 120 -10.46 17.48 10.85
N LEU A 121 -9.60 17.76 11.85
CA LEU A 121 -8.46 16.90 12.15
C LEU A 121 -8.81 15.40 12.36
N PRO A 122 -9.93 15.02 13.01
CA PRO A 122 -10.32 13.62 13.18
C PRO A 122 -10.54 12.84 11.88
N ALA A 123 -10.75 13.53 10.75
CA ALA A 123 -10.82 12.87 9.44
C ALA A 123 -9.44 12.42 8.92
N LEU A 124 -8.35 13.00 9.45
CA LEU A 124 -6.98 12.65 9.07
C LEU A 124 -6.30 11.70 10.07
N CYS A 125 -6.47 11.93 11.35
CA CYS A 125 -5.78 11.15 12.38
C CYS A 125 -6.62 11.03 13.66
N GLY A 126 -6.29 10.00 14.48
CA GLY A 126 -6.96 9.74 15.75
C GLY A 126 -6.48 10.58 16.92
N ARG A 127 -5.73 11.68 16.67
CA ARG A 127 -5.25 12.60 17.72
C ARG A 127 -6.40 13.41 18.29
N ASP A 128 -6.40 13.63 19.60
CA ASP A 128 -7.36 14.53 20.25
C ASP A 128 -7.09 15.98 19.79
N PRO A 129 -8.06 16.64 19.13
CA PRO A 129 -7.87 18.01 18.64
C PRO A 129 -8.06 19.07 19.71
N ALA A 130 -8.61 18.72 20.88
CA ALA A 130 -8.92 19.67 21.93
C ALA A 130 -7.65 20.34 22.46
N GLY A 131 -7.65 21.67 22.51
CA GLY A 131 -6.54 22.47 23.04
C GLY A 131 -5.30 22.57 22.14
N LEU A 132 -5.28 21.92 20.95
CA LEU A 132 -4.16 22.05 20.03
C LEU A 132 -4.05 23.48 19.48
N THR A 133 -2.83 24.02 19.47
CA THR A 133 -2.48 25.28 18.84
C THR A 133 -2.48 25.17 17.30
N ALA A 134 -2.42 26.28 16.59
CA ALA A 134 -2.33 26.29 15.12
C ALA A 134 -1.14 25.48 14.61
N ALA A 135 0.04 25.61 15.24
CA ALA A 135 1.24 24.87 14.87
C ALA A 135 1.11 23.35 15.12
N GLU A 136 0.44 22.96 16.21
CA GLU A 136 0.20 21.55 16.53
C GLU A 136 -0.83 20.91 15.60
N LEU A 137 -1.86 21.67 15.19
CA LEU A 137 -2.83 21.24 14.18
C LEU A 137 -2.16 21.05 12.82
N ALA A 138 -1.33 22.03 12.39
CA ALA A 138 -0.56 21.92 11.15
C ALA A 138 0.40 20.73 11.19
N ARG A 139 1.13 20.53 12.30
CA ARG A 139 2.02 19.38 12.50
C ARG A 139 1.28 18.06 12.41
N ALA A 140 0.15 17.93 13.09
CA ALA A 140 -0.68 16.73 13.07
C ALA A 140 -1.16 16.41 11.62
N ALA A 141 -1.56 17.43 10.88
CA ALA A 141 -1.99 17.29 9.51
C ALA A 141 -0.84 16.89 8.57
N VAL A 142 0.35 17.50 8.71
CA VAL A 142 1.54 17.15 7.91
C VAL A 142 2.00 15.71 8.20
N GLU A 143 2.06 15.29 9.47
CA GLU A 143 2.38 13.92 9.88
C GLU A 143 1.40 12.93 9.24
N SER A 144 0.10 13.22 9.30
CA SER A 144 -0.93 12.37 8.71
C SER A 144 -0.83 12.31 7.18
N VAL A 145 -0.55 13.42 6.49
CA VAL A 145 -0.30 13.43 5.05
C VAL A 145 0.90 12.56 4.69
N ALA A 146 2.00 12.65 5.44
CA ALA A 146 3.20 11.86 5.19
C ALA A 146 2.94 10.35 5.35
N GLU A 147 2.30 9.93 6.44
CA GLU A 147 1.96 8.54 6.74
C GLU A 147 0.96 7.98 5.72
N ASN A 148 -0.16 8.68 5.50
CA ASN A 148 -1.21 8.21 4.61
C ASN A 148 -0.83 8.29 3.12
N THR A 149 0.17 9.07 2.73
CA THR A 149 0.76 8.97 1.39
C THR A 149 1.34 7.57 1.15
N SER A 150 1.96 6.96 2.17
CA SER A 150 2.36 5.56 2.11
C SER A 150 1.16 4.62 2.14
N ASP A 151 0.32 4.72 3.16
CA ASP A 151 -0.66 3.70 3.51
C ASP A 151 -1.90 3.70 2.61
N ALA A 152 -2.34 4.89 2.18
CA ALA A 152 -3.53 5.02 1.35
C ALA A 152 -3.23 5.11 -0.15
N VAL A 153 -1.96 5.24 -0.56
CA VAL A 153 -1.61 5.38 -1.98
C VAL A 153 -0.49 4.43 -2.41
N VAL A 154 0.73 4.58 -1.85
CA VAL A 154 1.90 3.82 -2.33
C VAL A 154 1.76 2.33 -2.03
N ALA A 155 1.31 1.98 -0.85
CA ALA A 155 1.20 0.58 -0.43
C ALA A 155 0.14 -0.21 -1.22
N PRO A 156 -1.11 0.27 -1.41
CA PRO A 156 -2.05 -0.41 -2.26
C PRO A 156 -1.52 -0.63 -3.68
N LEU A 157 -0.90 0.40 -4.29
CA LEU A 157 -0.32 0.29 -5.64
C LEU A 157 0.80 -0.74 -5.71
N LEU A 158 1.70 -0.77 -4.73
CA LEU A 158 2.78 -1.76 -4.64
C LEU A 158 2.24 -3.19 -4.50
N TRP A 159 1.30 -3.40 -3.60
CA TRP A 159 0.68 -4.73 -3.43
C TRP A 159 -0.15 -5.12 -4.65
N GLY A 160 -0.78 -4.16 -5.31
CA GLY A 160 -1.45 -4.35 -6.59
C GLY A 160 -0.48 -4.81 -7.68
N ALA A 161 0.66 -4.15 -7.81
CA ALA A 161 1.71 -4.52 -8.78
C ALA A 161 2.34 -5.89 -8.48
N ALA A 162 2.58 -6.21 -7.21
CA ALA A 162 3.25 -7.43 -6.78
C ALA A 162 2.32 -8.66 -6.78
N ALA A 163 1.10 -8.52 -6.26
CA ALA A 163 0.17 -9.62 -6.01
C ALA A 163 -1.20 -9.47 -6.70
N GLY A 164 -1.35 -8.50 -7.60
CA GLY A 164 -2.57 -8.25 -8.34
C GLY A 164 -3.71 -7.71 -7.49
N VAL A 165 -4.94 -7.85 -8.00
CA VAL A 165 -6.15 -7.33 -7.33
C VAL A 165 -6.33 -7.89 -5.93
N GLY A 166 -6.02 -9.17 -5.71
CA GLY A 166 -6.09 -9.77 -4.38
C GLY A 166 -5.10 -9.19 -3.39
N GLY A 167 -3.87 -8.86 -3.84
CA GLY A 167 -2.87 -8.18 -3.01
C GLY A 167 -3.30 -6.76 -2.64
N LEU A 168 -3.81 -6.02 -3.60
CA LEU A 168 -4.30 -4.66 -3.44
C LEU A 168 -5.46 -4.59 -2.42
N LEU A 169 -6.48 -5.43 -2.59
CA LEU A 169 -7.64 -5.49 -1.68
C LEU A 169 -7.27 -6.06 -0.31
N GLY A 170 -6.43 -7.10 -0.27
CA GLY A 170 -5.96 -7.73 0.97
C GLY A 170 -5.14 -6.77 1.83
N TYR A 171 -4.22 -6.01 1.21
CA TYR A 171 -3.49 -4.97 1.91
C TYR A 171 -4.45 -3.95 2.56
N ARG A 172 -5.41 -3.40 1.77
CA ARG A 172 -6.35 -2.41 2.31
C ARG A 172 -7.21 -2.95 3.44
N ALA A 173 -7.62 -4.22 3.36
CA ALA A 173 -8.34 -4.88 4.43
C ALA A 173 -7.50 -4.97 5.72
N VAL A 174 -6.23 -5.39 5.63
CA VAL A 174 -5.31 -5.45 6.77
C VAL A 174 -5.09 -4.07 7.37
N ASN A 175 -4.78 -3.08 6.57
CA ASN A 175 -4.58 -1.69 7.02
C ASN A 175 -5.83 -1.12 7.71
N THR A 176 -7.03 -1.44 7.19
CA THR A 176 -8.29 -1.04 7.84
C THR A 176 -8.48 -1.74 9.19
N LEU A 177 -8.15 -3.04 9.31
CA LEU A 177 -8.22 -3.76 10.58
C LEU A 177 -7.22 -3.24 11.60
N ASP A 178 -6.00 -2.88 11.18
CA ASP A 178 -5.02 -2.23 12.05
C ASP A 178 -5.54 -0.91 12.60
N ALA A 179 -6.07 -0.04 11.75
CA ALA A 179 -6.68 1.21 12.17
C ALA A 179 -7.83 1.02 13.18
N MET A 180 -8.58 -0.10 13.09
CA MET A 180 -9.71 -0.41 13.97
C MET A 180 -9.28 -1.01 15.31
N VAL A 181 -8.36 -1.98 15.30
CA VAL A 181 -8.05 -2.80 16.48
C VAL A 181 -6.54 -2.89 16.79
N GLY A 182 -5.64 -2.37 15.95
CA GLY A 182 -4.20 -2.47 16.13
C GLY A 182 -3.61 -1.48 17.13
N HIS A 183 -4.38 -0.48 17.55
CA HIS A 183 -3.90 0.55 18.48
C HIS A 183 -3.70 0.03 19.91
N HIS A 184 -2.68 0.54 20.59
CA HIS A 184 -2.39 0.18 21.96
C HIS A 184 -3.49 0.63 22.94
N SER A 185 -4.29 -0.33 23.40
CA SER A 185 -5.30 -0.15 24.43
C SER A 185 -5.45 -1.45 25.23
N VAL A 186 -5.94 -1.38 26.45
CA VAL A 186 -6.21 -2.57 27.28
C VAL A 186 -7.09 -3.59 26.54
N ARG A 187 -8.04 -3.11 25.75
CA ARG A 187 -8.93 -3.97 24.96
C ARG A 187 -8.19 -4.68 23.83
N TYR A 188 -7.30 -4.00 23.11
CA TYR A 188 -6.77 -4.48 21.83
C TYR A 188 -5.30 -4.93 21.87
N GLU A 189 -4.58 -4.74 22.97
CA GLU A 189 -3.17 -5.08 23.09
C GLU A 189 -2.84 -6.53 22.69
N ARG A 190 -3.72 -7.48 23.04
CA ARG A 190 -3.61 -8.87 22.63
C ARG A 190 -4.40 -9.19 21.37
N PHE A 191 -5.64 -8.71 21.29
CA PHE A 191 -6.54 -9.01 20.16
C PHE A 191 -6.06 -8.36 18.85
N GLY A 192 -5.66 -7.08 18.87
CA GLY A 192 -5.18 -6.34 17.71
C GLY A 192 -3.78 -6.71 17.22
N TRP A 193 -3.02 -7.47 18.03
CA TRP A 193 -1.62 -7.78 17.76
C TRP A 193 -1.37 -8.32 16.33
N ALA A 194 -2.22 -9.21 15.84
CA ALA A 194 -2.02 -9.81 14.53
C ALA A 194 -2.26 -8.81 13.38
N ALA A 195 -3.29 -7.96 13.49
CA ALA A 195 -3.56 -6.91 12.51
C ALA A 195 -2.40 -5.90 12.47
N ALA A 196 -1.95 -5.41 13.64
CA ALA A 196 -0.84 -4.48 13.76
C ALA A 196 0.47 -5.04 13.17
N ARG A 197 0.83 -6.29 13.51
CA ARG A 197 2.06 -6.89 12.99
C ARG A 197 2.01 -7.18 11.49
N LEU A 198 0.85 -7.56 10.99
CA LEU A 198 0.69 -7.81 9.56
C LEU A 198 0.74 -6.51 8.76
N ASP A 199 0.15 -5.44 9.29
CA ASP A 199 0.24 -4.10 8.72
C ASP A 199 1.68 -3.57 8.75
N ASP A 200 2.36 -3.67 9.91
CA ASP A 200 3.77 -3.30 10.05
C ASP A 200 4.64 -3.94 8.97
N VAL A 201 4.49 -5.27 8.76
CA VAL A 201 5.26 -6.02 7.75
C VAL A 201 4.86 -5.63 6.33
N ALA A 202 3.56 -5.46 6.08
CA ALA A 202 3.05 -5.07 4.77
C ALA A 202 3.51 -3.67 4.35
N ASN A 203 3.77 -2.79 5.30
CA ASN A 203 4.23 -1.42 5.08
C ASN A 203 5.76 -1.25 5.02
N VAL A 204 6.56 -2.30 5.28
CA VAL A 204 8.03 -2.19 5.26
C VAL A 204 8.55 -1.66 3.91
N ALA A 205 8.15 -2.25 2.80
CA ALA A 205 8.57 -1.82 1.47
C ALA A 205 7.88 -0.50 1.05
N PRO A 206 6.55 -0.34 1.19
CA PRO A 206 5.86 0.91 0.87
C PRO A 206 6.45 2.16 1.52
N ALA A 207 6.68 2.13 2.83
CA ALA A 207 7.22 3.28 3.55
C ALA A 207 8.61 3.70 3.05
N ARG A 208 9.44 2.73 2.66
CA ARG A 208 10.76 3.01 2.09
C ARG A 208 10.68 3.58 0.68
N VAL A 209 9.76 3.05 -0.15
CA VAL A 209 9.50 3.61 -1.48
C VAL A 209 8.96 5.03 -1.35
N THR A 210 8.02 5.28 -0.43
CA THR A 210 7.49 6.62 -0.14
C THR A 210 8.61 7.58 0.27
N ALA A 211 9.48 7.16 1.19
CA ALA A 211 10.61 7.99 1.64
C ALA A 211 11.59 8.29 0.48
N VAL A 212 11.92 7.32 -0.36
CA VAL A 212 12.78 7.52 -1.54
C VAL A 212 12.15 8.49 -2.53
N LEU A 213 10.85 8.33 -2.81
CA LEU A 213 10.11 9.25 -3.70
C LEU A 213 10.01 10.65 -3.10
N ALA A 214 9.80 10.79 -1.79
CA ALA A 214 9.81 12.08 -1.11
C ALA A 214 11.16 12.79 -1.26
N VAL A 215 12.27 12.06 -1.05
CA VAL A 215 13.63 12.59 -1.25
C VAL A 215 13.86 13.05 -2.71
N ALA A 216 13.47 12.23 -3.67
CA ALA A 216 13.68 12.50 -5.09
C ALA A 216 12.81 13.67 -5.61
N LEU A 217 11.58 13.78 -5.12
CA LEU A 217 10.59 14.75 -5.60
C LEU A 217 10.54 16.04 -4.75
N ALA A 218 11.24 16.08 -3.61
CA ALA A 218 11.31 17.28 -2.77
C ALA A 218 11.65 18.56 -3.55
N PRO A 219 12.67 18.58 -4.45
CA PRO A 219 12.98 19.79 -5.22
C PRO A 219 11.82 20.26 -6.10
N VAL A 220 11.06 19.33 -6.70
CA VAL A 220 9.89 19.66 -7.55
C VAL A 220 8.76 20.23 -6.71
N ALA A 221 8.64 19.82 -5.44
CA ALA A 221 7.68 20.38 -4.48
C ALA A 221 8.12 21.71 -3.84
N GLY A 222 9.28 22.24 -4.24
CA GLY A 222 9.88 23.45 -3.64
C GLY A 222 10.57 23.15 -2.30
N GLY A 223 11.09 21.93 -2.12
CA GLY A 223 11.77 21.47 -0.92
C GLY A 223 13.22 21.06 -1.14
N ASN A 224 13.81 20.38 -0.17
CA ASN A 224 15.23 19.99 -0.17
C ASN A 224 15.40 18.47 -0.02
N GLY A 225 15.74 17.78 -1.12
CA GLY A 225 15.94 16.33 -1.13
C GLY A 225 17.14 15.86 -0.29
N ARG A 226 18.23 16.67 -0.21
CA ARG A 226 19.39 16.32 0.64
C ARG A 226 19.05 16.40 2.12
N ALA A 227 18.26 17.39 2.53
CA ALA A 227 17.77 17.51 3.89
C ALA A 227 16.78 16.36 4.23
N ALA A 228 15.87 16.00 3.30
CA ALA A 228 15.02 14.84 3.42
C ALA A 228 15.81 13.54 3.66
N LEU A 229 16.84 13.30 2.86
CA LEU A 229 17.69 12.11 3.00
C LEU A 229 18.41 12.05 4.35
N ARG A 230 18.94 13.21 4.82
CA ARG A 230 19.57 13.29 6.14
C ARG A 230 18.58 12.99 7.26
N ALA A 231 17.38 13.59 7.23
CA ALA A 231 16.33 13.35 8.21
C ALA A 231 15.89 11.86 8.25
N VAL A 232 15.67 11.22 7.09
CA VAL A 232 15.34 9.79 7.03
C VAL A 232 16.41 8.91 7.68
N ARG A 233 17.68 9.21 7.42
CA ARG A 233 18.80 8.41 7.96
C ARG A 233 19.01 8.61 9.45
N ARG A 234 18.85 9.81 9.94
CA ARG A 234 19.07 10.16 11.34
C ARG A 234 17.85 9.86 12.21
N ASP A 235 16.66 10.28 11.76
CA ASP A 235 15.46 10.35 12.59
C ASP A 235 14.43 9.25 12.28
N GLY A 236 14.48 8.65 11.07
CA GLY A 236 13.45 7.72 10.60
C GLY A 236 13.26 6.46 11.46
N GLY A 237 14.17 6.19 12.40
CA GLY A 237 14.07 5.11 13.40
C GLY A 237 13.61 5.57 14.78
N ALA A 238 13.42 6.86 15.00
CA ALA A 238 13.06 7.42 16.31
C ALA A 238 11.56 7.35 16.63
N HIS A 239 10.75 6.90 15.67
CA HIS A 239 9.29 6.78 15.80
C HIS A 239 8.90 5.37 16.27
N PRO A 240 7.82 5.21 17.09
CA PRO A 240 7.31 3.91 17.53
C PRO A 240 6.95 2.96 16.38
N SER A 241 6.38 3.49 15.29
CA SER A 241 6.15 2.71 14.05
C SER A 241 7.43 2.64 13.22
N PRO A 242 7.86 1.45 12.78
CA PRO A 242 9.04 1.27 11.94
C PRO A 242 8.87 1.82 10.51
N ASN A 243 7.66 2.21 10.15
CA ASN A 243 7.24 2.66 8.83
C ASN A 243 6.88 4.15 8.80
N ALA A 244 5.94 4.60 9.63
CA ALA A 244 5.48 6.00 9.68
C ALA A 244 6.64 6.97 9.90
N GLY A 245 7.55 6.69 10.83
CA GLY A 245 8.69 7.57 11.11
C GLY A 245 9.59 7.82 9.91
N ARG A 246 9.70 6.89 8.96
CA ARG A 246 10.49 7.09 7.73
C ARG A 246 9.79 8.04 6.77
N CYS A 247 8.47 7.94 6.65
CA CYS A 247 7.67 8.82 5.82
C CYS A 247 7.65 10.24 6.41
N GLU A 248 7.38 10.34 7.70
CA GLU A 248 7.36 11.61 8.42
C GLU A 248 8.73 12.32 8.39
N ALA A 249 9.82 11.60 8.64
CA ALA A 249 11.18 12.17 8.55
C ALA A 249 11.51 12.65 7.14
N ALA A 250 11.09 11.91 6.10
CA ALA A 250 11.29 12.35 4.72
C ALA A 250 10.56 13.65 4.42
N PHE A 251 9.29 13.77 4.85
CA PHE A 251 8.51 15.00 4.70
C PHE A 251 9.09 16.14 5.55
N ALA A 252 9.44 15.90 6.82
CA ALA A 252 10.06 16.90 7.70
C ALA A 252 11.29 17.53 7.03
N GLY A 253 12.22 16.68 6.59
CA GLY A 253 13.44 17.16 5.92
C GLY A 253 13.19 17.79 4.56
N ALA A 254 12.24 17.28 3.76
CA ALA A 254 11.86 17.85 2.47
C ALA A 254 11.29 19.27 2.61
N LEU A 255 10.44 19.46 3.60
CA LEU A 255 9.75 20.73 3.86
C LEU A 255 10.60 21.70 4.69
N GLY A 256 11.62 21.22 5.40
CA GLY A 256 12.45 22.02 6.31
C GLY A 256 11.71 22.37 7.59
N VAL A 257 10.90 21.47 8.11
CA VAL A 257 10.11 21.64 9.35
C VAL A 257 10.47 20.59 10.40
N SER A 258 9.99 20.76 11.63
CA SER A 258 10.07 19.75 12.68
C SER A 258 8.73 19.08 12.91
N LEU A 259 8.74 17.74 12.97
CA LEU A 259 7.60 16.87 13.26
C LEU A 259 7.89 16.03 14.51
N GLY A 260 6.93 15.24 14.97
CA GLY A 260 7.06 14.42 16.18
C GLY A 260 6.74 15.19 17.46
N GLY A 261 7.46 14.88 18.56
CA GLY A 261 7.21 15.47 19.88
C GLY A 261 6.15 14.69 20.67
N THR A 262 5.46 15.38 21.60
CA THR A 262 4.41 14.75 22.44
C THR A 262 3.05 14.91 21.78
N ASN A 263 2.33 13.80 21.64
CA ASN A 263 0.98 13.74 21.10
C ASN A 263 0.03 13.12 22.12
N VAL A 264 -1.23 13.53 22.12
CA VAL A 264 -2.25 12.95 22.99
C VAL A 264 -3.26 12.16 22.16
N TYR A 265 -3.42 10.89 22.50
CA TYR A 265 -4.39 9.97 21.88
C TYR A 265 -5.32 9.44 22.97
N ARG A 266 -6.61 9.77 22.90
CA ARG A 266 -7.62 9.30 23.87
C ARG A 266 -7.18 9.52 25.33
N GLY A 267 -6.62 10.69 25.65
CA GLY A 267 -6.15 11.06 26.99
C GLY A 267 -4.78 10.48 27.40
N ARG A 268 -4.12 9.69 26.54
CA ARG A 268 -2.78 9.13 26.79
C ARG A 268 -1.73 9.91 26.02
N ALA A 269 -0.75 10.46 26.73
CA ALA A 269 0.40 11.12 26.11
C ALA A 269 1.36 10.06 25.53
N GLU A 270 1.74 10.23 24.27
CA GLU A 270 2.73 9.43 23.55
C GLU A 270 3.86 10.34 23.10
N ARG A 271 5.08 10.04 23.55
CA ARG A 271 6.27 10.77 23.13
C ARG A 271 6.87 10.13 21.88
N ARG A 272 6.88 10.88 20.78
CA ARG A 272 7.54 10.52 19.53
C ARG A 272 8.85 11.28 19.43
N GLY A 273 9.87 10.69 18.83
CA GLY A 273 11.13 11.38 18.57
C GLY A 273 10.92 12.61 17.69
N ALA A 274 11.78 13.61 17.85
CA ALA A 274 11.79 14.75 16.93
C ALA A 274 12.29 14.31 15.54
N LEU A 275 11.64 14.76 14.48
CA LEU A 275 11.92 14.44 13.09
C LEU A 275 12.16 15.76 12.33
N GLY A 276 13.36 15.91 11.74
CA GLY A 276 13.77 17.15 11.06
C GLY A 276 14.28 18.23 12.01
N ASP A 277 14.85 19.29 11.43
CA ASP A 277 15.59 20.34 12.16
C ASP A 277 14.97 21.74 12.01
N GLY A 278 13.82 21.86 11.36
CA GLY A 278 13.19 23.14 11.06
C GLY A 278 12.27 23.65 12.18
N PRO A 279 11.61 24.79 11.95
CA PRO A 279 10.56 25.29 12.83
C PRO A 279 9.33 24.38 12.79
N PRO A 280 8.38 24.50 13.72
CA PRO A 280 7.06 23.89 13.60
C PRO A 280 6.36 24.30 12.31
N PRO A 281 5.63 23.36 11.63
CA PRO A 281 4.99 23.67 10.37
C PRO A 281 3.80 24.62 10.51
N GLY A 282 3.56 25.40 9.46
CA GLY A 282 2.39 26.26 9.28
C GLY A 282 1.49 25.80 8.12
N PRO A 283 0.45 26.60 7.80
CA PRO A 283 -0.49 26.30 6.69
C PRO A 283 0.21 26.14 5.35
N ALA A 284 1.20 27.00 5.03
CA ALA A 284 1.95 26.95 3.79
C ALA A 284 2.76 25.64 3.66
N ASP A 285 3.26 25.09 4.78
CA ASP A 285 3.98 23.82 4.79
C ASP A 285 3.03 22.65 4.57
N LEU A 286 1.81 22.73 5.07
CA LEU A 286 0.77 21.74 4.81
C LEU A 286 0.41 21.72 3.31
N ASP A 287 0.32 22.87 2.65
CA ASP A 287 0.10 22.94 1.21
C ASP A 287 1.26 22.34 0.41
N ARG A 288 2.50 22.54 0.88
CA ARG A 288 3.69 21.89 0.30
C ARG A 288 3.69 20.39 0.52
N ALA A 289 3.26 19.92 1.70
CA ALA A 289 3.09 18.50 2.00
C ALA A 289 2.06 17.84 1.07
N ILE A 290 0.91 18.47 0.85
CA ILE A 290 -0.11 18.02 -0.08
C ILE A 290 0.45 17.92 -1.52
N ARG A 291 1.22 18.92 -1.95
CA ARG A 291 1.86 18.92 -3.27
C ARG A 291 2.84 17.77 -3.40
N LEU A 292 3.70 17.56 -2.41
CA LEU A 292 4.66 16.45 -2.39
C LEU A 292 3.94 15.10 -2.41
N SER A 293 2.88 14.92 -1.62
CA SER A 293 2.04 13.72 -1.61
C SER A 293 1.46 13.40 -2.99
N ARG A 294 0.92 14.41 -3.69
CA ARG A 294 0.38 14.25 -5.05
C ARG A 294 1.46 13.85 -6.06
N LEU A 295 2.64 14.42 -5.98
CA LEU A 295 3.77 14.05 -6.84
C LEU A 295 4.22 12.61 -6.59
N ILE A 296 4.27 12.19 -5.31
CA ILE A 296 4.58 10.81 -4.92
C ILE A 296 3.49 9.86 -5.46
N ALA A 297 2.22 10.19 -5.31
CA ALA A 297 1.10 9.39 -5.81
C ALA A 297 1.20 9.17 -7.33
N PHE A 298 1.49 10.22 -8.08
CA PHE A 298 1.69 10.14 -9.53
C PHE A 298 2.88 9.24 -9.89
N ALA A 299 4.04 9.49 -9.29
CA ALA A 299 5.25 8.71 -9.56
C ALA A 299 5.07 7.24 -9.17
N ALA A 300 4.48 6.95 -8.00
CA ALA A 300 4.18 5.59 -7.55
C ALA A 300 3.23 4.86 -8.51
N THR A 301 2.21 5.55 -9.02
CA THR A 301 1.28 4.98 -10.01
C THR A 301 2.01 4.53 -11.27
N ILE A 302 2.88 5.38 -11.83
CA ILE A 302 3.66 5.04 -13.03
C ILE A 302 4.63 3.89 -12.76
N LEU A 303 5.37 3.95 -11.65
CA LEU A 303 6.34 2.89 -11.28
C LEU A 303 5.65 1.56 -11.03
N CYS A 304 4.52 1.54 -10.32
CA CYS A 304 3.79 0.31 -10.02
C CYS A 304 3.12 -0.26 -11.28
N ALA A 305 2.60 0.58 -12.17
CA ALA A 305 2.06 0.14 -13.46
C ALA A 305 3.14 -0.47 -14.35
N ALA A 306 4.32 0.16 -14.42
CA ALA A 306 5.48 -0.37 -15.15
C ALA A 306 5.94 -1.70 -14.55
N ALA A 307 6.04 -1.81 -13.23
CA ALA A 307 6.39 -3.05 -12.54
C ALA A 307 5.36 -4.16 -12.81
N ALA A 308 4.06 -3.87 -12.72
CA ALA A 308 2.99 -4.82 -13.03
C ALA A 308 3.08 -5.32 -14.47
N TYR A 309 3.36 -4.43 -15.42
CA TYR A 309 3.56 -4.80 -16.83
C TYR A 309 4.76 -5.74 -17.01
N LEU A 310 5.91 -5.43 -16.42
CA LEU A 310 7.14 -6.22 -16.54
C LEU A 310 7.02 -7.59 -15.83
N LEU A 311 6.47 -7.63 -14.63
CA LEU A 311 6.30 -8.87 -13.86
C LEU A 311 5.34 -9.84 -14.54
N SER A 312 4.26 -9.35 -15.13
CA SER A 312 3.32 -10.18 -15.90
C SER A 312 3.97 -10.86 -17.11
N GLY A 313 5.13 -10.36 -17.58
CA GLY A 313 5.90 -10.91 -18.70
C GLY A 313 6.75 -12.14 -18.39
N ARG A 314 7.26 -12.20 -17.19
CA ARG A 314 8.19 -13.28 -16.78
C ARG A 314 7.50 -14.63 -16.59
N GLY A 315 6.22 -14.65 -16.19
CA GLY A 315 5.43 -15.87 -16.04
C GLY A 315 5.14 -16.61 -17.37
N SER A 316 5.07 -15.90 -18.49
CA SER A 316 4.82 -16.49 -19.82
C SER A 316 6.05 -17.17 -20.41
N ALA A 317 7.25 -16.68 -20.11
CA ALA A 317 8.50 -17.23 -20.64
C ALA A 317 8.91 -18.56 -19.97
N ARG A 318 8.45 -18.83 -18.74
CA ARG A 318 8.70 -20.10 -18.04
C ARG A 318 7.78 -21.24 -18.50
N GLY A 319 6.57 -20.94 -18.97
CA GLY A 319 5.60 -21.95 -19.43
C GLY A 319 5.93 -22.55 -20.82
N THR A 320 6.71 -21.86 -21.65
CA THR A 320 7.05 -22.33 -23.01
C THR A 320 8.31 -23.20 -23.08
N ARG A 321 9.05 -23.36 -21.97
CA ARG A 321 10.24 -24.22 -21.96
C ARG A 321 9.97 -25.71 -21.70
N HIS A 322 8.74 -26.10 -21.35
CA HIS A 322 8.41 -27.49 -21.04
C HIS A 322 7.65 -28.25 -22.14
N SER A 323 7.46 -27.66 -23.32
CA SER A 323 6.85 -28.34 -24.47
C SER A 323 7.79 -28.40 -25.69
N ARG A 324 9.04 -28.88 -25.46
CA ARG A 324 9.79 -29.44 -26.58
C ARG A 324 9.21 -30.85 -26.84
N PRO A 325 8.67 -31.11 -28.02
CA PRO A 325 8.29 -32.50 -28.37
C PRO A 325 9.55 -33.37 -28.31
N ALA A 326 9.41 -34.55 -27.73
CA ALA A 326 10.46 -35.55 -27.74
C ALA A 326 10.87 -35.85 -29.22
N PRO A 327 12.17 -35.99 -29.50
CA PRO A 327 12.60 -36.35 -30.84
C PRO A 327 11.97 -37.67 -31.23
N PRO A 328 11.55 -37.86 -32.52
CA PRO A 328 10.93 -39.10 -32.98
C PRO A 328 11.89 -40.25 -32.74
N ALA A 329 11.39 -41.33 -32.15
CA ALA A 329 12.13 -42.55 -31.91
C ALA A 329 12.72 -43.04 -33.24
N ARG A 330 14.04 -43.17 -33.33
CA ARG A 330 14.73 -43.80 -34.46
C ARG A 330 14.20 -45.23 -34.58
N VAL A 331 13.44 -45.52 -35.64
CA VAL A 331 13.11 -46.86 -36.08
C VAL A 331 14.44 -47.55 -36.43
N ARG A 332 14.91 -48.45 -35.55
CA ARG A 332 16.03 -49.34 -35.88
C ARG A 332 15.53 -50.35 -36.90
N ASN A 333 15.95 -50.18 -38.15
CA ASN A 333 15.77 -51.19 -39.19
C ASN A 333 16.37 -52.54 -38.75
N ALA A 334 15.49 -53.48 -38.41
CA ALA A 334 15.83 -54.87 -38.18
C ALA A 334 15.85 -55.66 -39.49
N SER A 335 16.74 -55.30 -40.42
CA SER A 335 16.89 -56.02 -41.69
C SER A 335 18.39 -56.20 -42.07
N ALA A 336 19.16 -56.88 -41.19
CA ALA A 336 20.52 -57.33 -41.55
C ALA A 336 21.00 -58.48 -40.65
N ARG A 337 20.19 -59.54 -40.48
CA ARG A 337 20.67 -60.81 -39.91
C ARG A 337 19.89 -62.01 -40.42
N ALA A 338 19.88 -62.19 -41.75
CA ALA A 338 19.36 -63.41 -42.38
C ALA A 338 20.12 -63.72 -43.70
N ARG A 339 21.42 -63.77 -43.71
CA ARG A 339 22.23 -64.41 -44.75
C ARG A 339 23.62 -64.71 -44.23
N ARG A 340 23.80 -65.80 -43.48
CA ARG A 340 25.05 -66.62 -43.37
C ARG A 340 24.79 -67.84 -42.48
N ARG A 341 24.11 -68.82 -43.01
CA ARG A 341 24.17 -70.21 -42.58
C ARG A 341 23.63 -71.11 -43.72
N THR A 342 24.42 -71.28 -44.72
CA THR A 342 24.35 -72.48 -45.58
C THR A 342 25.73 -72.63 -46.28
N GLY A 343 26.35 -73.69 -46.07
CA GLY A 343 27.60 -74.11 -46.74
C GLY A 343 28.67 -74.48 -45.76
N SER A 344 28.72 -75.73 -45.33
CA SER A 344 29.58 -76.73 -45.84
C SER A 344 29.56 -77.93 -44.92
N ALA A 345 28.94 -78.95 -45.34
CA ALA A 345 29.24 -80.34 -44.96
C ALA A 345 29.86 -80.96 -46.19
N VAL A 346 31.03 -81.55 -46.12
CA VAL A 346 31.45 -82.79 -46.77
C VAL A 346 32.95 -83.04 -46.58
N ALA A 347 33.22 -84.24 -46.08
CA ALA A 347 34.42 -85.06 -46.25
C ALA A 347 35.55 -84.90 -45.27
N ALA A 348 35.79 -85.79 -44.51
CA ALA A 348 36.53 -87.08 -44.33
C ALA A 348 36.70 -87.41 -42.91
#